data_d017c343e4a54a24aeea5a9228276820
#
_entry.id   d017c343e4a54a24aeea5a9228276820
#
_cell.length_a   1.000
_cell.length_b   1.000
_cell.length_c   1.000
_cell.angle_alpha   90.00
_cell.angle_beta   90.00
_cell.angle_gamma   90.00
#
_symmetry.space_group_name_H-M   'P 1'
#
loop_
_entity.id
_entity.type
_entity.pdbx_description
1 polymer ?
#
loop_
_entity_poly.entity_id
_entity_poly.type
_entity_poly.pdbx_seq_one_letter_code
_entity_poly.pdbx_strand_id
1 'polypeptide(L)'
;MTEQRNIALLLAGGIGSRLSDKCPKQFIEIDGESVLLHTMRAFQQHPDITDIHVVTLHRWEEYVLGQARQGNITKFRTIVPAGQTAYQSICNGIEGLLRAYRDHAADCIVLVHDAVRPLISYEIISRNIQVCRTQGNAITGLWSNEAYLCTTNGCDSNDYIQRETLMRAQTPHTFPLVELEKILRTAQQQGIEDHQSLFTLCNAIHYHPLHIAQGDILNFKLTEPNDIKIYQALRGLVV
;
A
#
# COMPACT_ATOMS: atom_id res chain seq x y z
N MET A 1 29.05 -8.43 3.12
CA MET A 1 28.06 -7.40 2.74
C MET A 1 26.70 -7.99 3.04
N THR A 2 25.95 -7.40 3.95
CA THR A 2 24.57 -7.83 4.24
C THR A 2 23.72 -7.59 2.99
N GLU A 3 22.94 -8.59 2.61
CA GLU A 3 22.09 -8.50 1.42
C GLU A 3 20.93 -7.54 1.68
N GLN A 4 20.86 -6.45 0.93
CA GLN A 4 19.78 -5.47 1.07
C GLN A 4 18.44 -6.12 0.70
N ARG A 5 17.43 -5.93 1.55
CA ARG A 5 16.09 -6.51 1.38
C ARG A 5 15.07 -5.44 1.00
N ASN A 6 14.29 -5.71 -0.03
CA ASN A 6 13.13 -4.89 -0.37
C ASN A 6 11.86 -5.71 -0.10
N ILE A 7 11.11 -5.30 0.90
CA ILE A 7 10.00 -6.04 1.48
C ILE A 7 8.69 -5.39 1.06
N ALA A 8 7.80 -6.13 0.43
CA ALA A 8 6.43 -5.70 0.20
C ALA A 8 5.56 -6.01 1.42
N LEU A 9 4.94 -4.99 2.00
CA LEU A 9 3.94 -5.10 3.06
C LEU A 9 2.56 -4.77 2.48
N LEU A 10 1.76 -5.80 2.19
CA LEU A 10 0.46 -5.66 1.54
C LEU A 10 -0.65 -5.53 2.58
N LEU A 11 -1.35 -4.40 2.57
CA LEU A 11 -2.45 -4.11 3.50
C LEU A 11 -3.77 -4.68 2.97
N ALA A 12 -4.20 -5.82 3.53
CA ALA A 12 -5.42 -6.55 3.19
C ALA A 12 -6.40 -6.66 4.36
N GLY A 13 -6.28 -5.79 5.39
CA GLY A 13 -7.11 -5.80 6.60
C GLY A 13 -8.46 -5.07 6.49
N GLY A 14 -8.74 -4.39 5.37
CA GLY A 14 -9.98 -3.62 5.20
C GLY A 14 -11.22 -4.51 5.10
N ILE A 15 -12.31 -4.13 5.78
CA ILE A 15 -13.61 -4.84 5.75
C ILE A 15 -14.43 -4.58 4.47
N GLY A 16 -14.09 -3.51 3.72
CA GLY A 16 -14.59 -3.32 2.35
C GLY A 16 -16.08 -3.04 2.18
N SER A 17 -16.75 -2.46 3.18
CA SER A 17 -18.21 -2.26 3.26
C SER A 17 -18.87 -1.57 2.04
N ARG A 18 -18.12 -0.86 1.21
CA ARG A 18 -18.63 -0.14 0.03
C ARG A 18 -18.80 -1.00 -1.22
N LEU A 19 -18.10 -2.12 -1.34
CA LEU A 19 -18.09 -2.97 -2.54
C LEU A 19 -18.95 -4.23 -2.39
N SER A 20 -18.97 -4.85 -1.21
CA SER A 20 -19.74 -6.06 -0.91
C SER A 20 -19.88 -6.24 0.59
N ASP A 21 -21.08 -6.55 1.05
CA ASP A 21 -21.35 -6.92 2.45
C ASP A 21 -20.90 -8.35 2.77
N LYS A 22 -20.66 -9.17 1.73
CA LYS A 22 -20.37 -10.60 1.87
C LYS A 22 -18.88 -10.96 1.82
N CYS A 23 -18.08 -10.19 1.09
CA CYS A 23 -16.66 -10.47 0.87
C CYS A 23 -15.86 -9.17 0.84
N PRO A 24 -14.77 -9.04 1.62
CA PRO A 24 -13.85 -7.91 1.51
C PRO A 24 -13.29 -7.78 0.09
N LYS A 25 -13.18 -6.56 -0.39
CA LYS A 25 -12.83 -6.24 -1.78
C LYS A 25 -11.51 -6.85 -2.27
N GLN A 26 -10.53 -7.02 -1.39
CA GLN A 26 -9.26 -7.67 -1.71
C GLN A 26 -9.40 -9.18 -1.99
N PHE A 27 -10.50 -9.78 -1.59
CA PHE A 27 -10.80 -11.20 -1.80
C PHE A 27 -11.87 -11.45 -2.87
N ILE A 28 -12.37 -10.40 -3.53
CA ILE A 28 -13.22 -10.56 -4.69
C ILE A 28 -12.43 -11.28 -5.77
N GLU A 29 -13.01 -12.35 -6.32
CA GLU A 29 -12.41 -13.14 -7.37
C GLU A 29 -12.74 -12.58 -8.75
N ILE A 30 -11.73 -12.50 -9.58
CA ILE A 30 -11.79 -12.08 -10.97
C ILE A 30 -11.07 -13.15 -11.78
N ASP A 31 -11.79 -13.84 -12.67
CA ASP A 31 -11.31 -14.99 -13.44
C ASP A 31 -10.69 -16.10 -12.57
N GLY A 32 -11.30 -16.37 -11.41
CA GLY A 32 -10.90 -17.42 -10.49
C GLY A 32 -9.73 -17.07 -9.56
N GLU A 33 -9.30 -15.80 -9.53
CA GLU A 33 -8.21 -15.33 -8.69
C GLU A 33 -8.61 -14.08 -7.91
N SER A 34 -8.21 -13.99 -6.64
CA SER A 34 -8.51 -12.81 -5.83
C SER A 34 -7.73 -11.59 -6.28
N VAL A 35 -8.30 -10.40 -6.06
CA VAL A 35 -7.60 -9.11 -6.25
C VAL A 35 -6.26 -9.10 -5.50
N LEU A 36 -6.21 -9.64 -4.28
CA LEU A 36 -4.98 -9.79 -3.52
C LEU A 36 -3.93 -10.63 -4.27
N LEU A 37 -4.34 -11.76 -4.86
CA LEU A 37 -3.40 -12.62 -5.59
C LEU A 37 -2.79 -11.89 -6.80
N HIS A 38 -3.60 -11.10 -7.53
CA HIS A 38 -3.08 -10.28 -8.63
C HIS A 38 -2.05 -9.27 -8.11
N THR A 39 -2.32 -8.61 -6.98
CA THR A 39 -1.35 -7.69 -6.35
C THR A 39 -0.08 -8.43 -5.92
N MET A 40 -0.20 -9.60 -5.27
CA MET A 40 0.96 -10.41 -4.86
C MET A 40 1.83 -10.80 -6.05
N ARG A 41 1.24 -11.12 -7.20
CA ARG A 41 1.99 -11.48 -8.43
C ARG A 41 2.85 -10.35 -8.95
N ALA A 42 2.37 -9.12 -8.94
CA ALA A 42 3.17 -7.97 -9.37
C ALA A 42 4.47 -7.84 -8.54
N PHE A 43 4.38 -8.03 -7.22
CA PHE A 43 5.56 -8.03 -6.35
C PHE A 43 6.39 -9.31 -6.48
N GLN A 44 5.76 -10.48 -6.68
CA GLN A 44 6.46 -11.75 -6.92
C GLN A 44 7.35 -11.68 -8.16
N GLN A 45 6.85 -11.05 -9.23
CA GLN A 45 7.55 -10.97 -10.52
C GLN A 45 8.69 -9.93 -10.51
N HIS A 46 8.66 -8.94 -9.62
CA HIS A 46 9.70 -7.91 -9.57
C HIS A 46 11.00 -8.46 -8.96
N PRO A 47 12.15 -8.43 -9.68
CA PRO A 47 13.40 -9.07 -9.25
C PRO A 47 13.95 -8.48 -7.94
N ASP A 48 13.81 -7.18 -7.72
CA ASP A 48 14.35 -6.51 -6.53
C ASP A 48 13.52 -6.75 -5.27
N ILE A 49 12.29 -7.26 -5.36
CA ILE A 49 11.50 -7.63 -4.17
C ILE A 49 12.00 -8.97 -3.65
N THR A 50 12.36 -9.00 -2.39
CA THR A 50 12.87 -10.21 -1.73
C THR A 50 11.80 -10.97 -0.96
N ASP A 51 10.91 -10.23 -0.30
CA ASP A 51 9.92 -10.80 0.62
C ASP A 51 8.57 -10.11 0.49
N ILE A 52 7.49 -10.87 0.70
CA ILE A 52 6.10 -10.39 0.69
C ILE A 52 5.44 -10.78 2.00
N HIS A 53 4.91 -9.80 2.72
CA HIS A 53 4.12 -9.97 3.93
C HIS A 53 2.72 -9.41 3.71
N VAL A 54 1.71 -10.05 4.29
CA VAL A 54 0.32 -9.63 4.13
C VAL A 54 -0.28 -9.33 5.51
N VAL A 55 -0.86 -8.15 5.66
CA VAL A 55 -1.64 -7.79 6.85
C VAL A 55 -3.10 -8.09 6.56
N THR A 56 -3.71 -9.03 7.30
CA THR A 56 -5.11 -9.41 7.11
C THR A 56 -5.83 -9.73 8.41
N LEU A 57 -7.16 -9.74 8.37
CA LEU A 57 -8.01 -10.17 9.49
C LEU A 57 -7.83 -11.67 9.72
N HIS A 58 -7.82 -12.11 10.99
CA HIS A 58 -7.61 -13.50 11.40
C HIS A 58 -8.48 -14.51 10.63
N ARG A 59 -9.75 -14.20 10.45
CA ARG A 59 -10.70 -15.08 9.71
C ARG A 59 -10.34 -15.32 8.23
N TRP A 60 -9.39 -14.55 7.66
CA TRP A 60 -8.99 -14.66 6.26
C TRP A 60 -7.57 -15.21 6.07
N GLU A 61 -6.88 -15.57 7.15
CA GLU A 61 -5.50 -16.07 7.08
C GLU A 61 -5.36 -17.32 6.22
N GLU A 62 -6.23 -18.33 6.45
CA GLU A 62 -6.23 -19.57 5.67
C GLU A 62 -6.52 -19.32 4.18
N TYR A 63 -7.42 -18.37 3.88
CA TYR A 63 -7.69 -17.98 2.49
C TYR A 63 -6.45 -17.36 1.84
N VAL A 64 -5.76 -16.44 2.53
CA VAL A 64 -4.52 -15.83 2.04
C VAL A 64 -3.43 -16.86 1.81
N LEU A 65 -3.26 -17.82 2.73
CA LEU A 65 -2.31 -18.92 2.56
C LEU A 65 -2.66 -19.77 1.33
N GLY A 66 -3.94 -20.07 1.13
CA GLY A 66 -4.44 -20.77 -0.05
C GLY A 66 -4.12 -20.02 -1.34
N GLN A 67 -4.37 -18.71 -1.39
CA GLN A 67 -4.06 -17.85 -2.54
C GLN A 67 -2.56 -17.80 -2.83
N ALA A 68 -1.71 -17.68 -1.81
CA ALA A 68 -0.26 -17.68 -1.98
C ALA A 68 0.26 -19.00 -2.58
N ARG A 69 -0.30 -20.14 -2.15
CA ARG A 69 0.02 -21.46 -2.71
C ARG A 69 -0.48 -21.59 -4.16
N GLN A 70 -1.75 -21.25 -4.41
CA GLN A 70 -2.34 -21.28 -5.75
C GLN A 70 -1.54 -20.44 -6.76
N GLY A 71 -1.10 -19.25 -6.34
CA GLY A 71 -0.32 -18.35 -7.20
C GLY A 71 1.17 -18.65 -7.26
N ASN A 72 1.65 -19.70 -6.57
CA ASN A 72 3.08 -20.01 -6.44
C ASN A 72 3.91 -18.79 -6.02
N ILE A 73 3.43 -18.05 -4.99
CA ILE A 73 4.09 -16.84 -4.48
C ILE A 73 5.27 -17.25 -3.57
N THR A 74 6.42 -17.53 -4.16
CA THR A 74 7.61 -18.05 -3.46
C THR A 74 8.27 -17.03 -2.53
N LYS A 75 8.04 -15.73 -2.77
CA LYS A 75 8.52 -14.62 -1.92
C LYS A 75 7.60 -14.36 -0.70
N PHE A 76 6.43 -15.00 -0.64
CA PHE A 76 5.54 -14.89 0.51
C PHE A 76 6.20 -15.47 1.78
N ARG A 77 6.18 -14.71 2.89
CA ARG A 77 6.81 -15.10 4.16
C ARG A 77 5.81 -15.32 5.27
N THR A 78 4.99 -14.33 5.56
CA THR A 78 4.06 -14.45 6.70
C THR A 78 2.85 -13.55 6.57
N ILE A 79 1.86 -13.87 7.37
CA ILE A 79 0.70 -13.03 7.64
C ILE A 79 0.91 -12.32 8.97
N VAL A 80 0.50 -11.05 9.00
CA VAL A 80 0.42 -10.25 10.23
C VAL A 80 -1.05 -9.95 10.49
N PRO A 81 -1.57 -10.15 11.71
CA PRO A 81 -2.94 -9.81 12.04
C PRO A 81 -3.22 -8.31 11.85
N ALA A 82 -4.33 -7.99 11.15
CA ALA A 82 -4.81 -6.64 11.02
C ALA A 82 -5.34 -6.08 12.35
N GLY A 83 -5.29 -4.77 12.51
CA GLY A 83 -5.94 -4.06 13.61
C GLY A 83 -7.41 -3.75 13.29
N GLN A 84 -8.07 -3.02 14.22
CA GLN A 84 -9.45 -2.57 14.06
C GLN A 84 -9.55 -1.38 13.06
N THR A 85 -8.48 -0.59 12.93
CA THR A 85 -8.40 0.53 12.00
C THR A 85 -7.30 0.31 10.94
N ALA A 86 -7.29 1.14 9.90
CA ALA A 86 -6.22 1.15 8.92
C ALA A 86 -4.87 1.48 9.58
N TYR A 87 -4.86 2.43 10.49
CA TYR A 87 -3.68 2.82 11.26
C TYR A 87 -3.13 1.65 12.07
N GLN A 88 -3.96 0.99 12.87
CA GLN A 88 -3.53 -0.18 13.65
C GLN A 88 -3.01 -1.32 12.77
N SER A 89 -3.60 -1.53 11.61
CA SER A 89 -3.12 -2.52 10.64
C SER A 89 -1.74 -2.17 10.09
N ILE A 90 -1.46 -0.88 9.82
CA ILE A 90 -0.14 -0.40 9.42
C ILE A 90 0.87 -0.60 10.56
N CYS A 91 0.53 -0.21 11.79
CA CYS A 91 1.37 -0.40 12.97
C CYS A 91 1.71 -1.88 13.19
N ASN A 92 0.70 -2.75 13.21
CA ASN A 92 0.89 -4.19 13.37
C ASN A 92 1.82 -4.76 12.28
N GLY A 93 1.62 -4.33 11.02
CA GLY A 93 2.46 -4.74 9.90
C GLY A 93 3.93 -4.36 10.11
N ILE A 94 4.19 -3.10 10.43
CA ILE A 94 5.56 -2.59 10.67
C ILE A 94 6.20 -3.29 11.88
N GLU A 95 5.47 -3.42 13.00
CA GLU A 95 5.97 -4.14 14.16
C GLU A 95 6.25 -5.62 13.89
N GLY A 96 5.41 -6.26 13.04
CA GLY A 96 5.64 -7.61 12.55
C GLY A 96 6.97 -7.74 11.81
N LEU A 97 7.27 -6.77 10.91
CA LEU A 97 8.54 -6.72 10.20
C LEU A 97 9.72 -6.43 11.13
N LEU A 98 9.58 -5.52 12.09
CA LEU A 98 10.63 -5.24 13.08
C LEU A 98 10.99 -6.47 13.90
N ARG A 99 9.99 -7.31 14.24
CA ARG A 99 10.25 -8.61 14.90
C ARG A 99 10.96 -9.60 13.99
N ALA A 100 10.51 -9.70 12.72
CA ALA A 100 11.03 -10.67 11.76
C ALA A 100 12.47 -10.34 11.29
N TYR A 101 12.80 -9.05 11.18
CA TYR A 101 14.07 -8.57 10.63
C TYR A 101 14.92 -7.80 11.65
N ARG A 102 14.74 -8.08 12.93
CA ARG A 102 15.36 -7.35 14.06
C ARG A 102 16.85 -7.06 13.87
N ASP A 103 17.61 -8.08 13.47
CA ASP A 103 19.07 -8.00 13.34
C ASP A 103 19.53 -7.39 12.01
N HIS A 104 18.60 -7.15 11.10
CA HIS A 104 18.85 -6.65 9.74
C HIS A 104 17.95 -5.46 9.36
N ALA A 105 17.31 -4.81 10.34
CA ALA A 105 16.36 -3.73 10.07
C ALA A 105 16.98 -2.56 9.28
N ALA A 106 18.27 -2.31 9.47
CA ALA A 106 19.01 -1.27 8.75
C ALA A 106 19.20 -1.58 7.25
N ASP A 107 19.15 -2.87 6.87
CA ASP A 107 19.32 -3.31 5.49
C ASP A 107 17.97 -3.48 4.75
N CYS A 108 16.84 -3.19 5.44
CA CYS A 108 15.50 -3.41 4.92
C CYS A 108 14.84 -2.11 4.44
N ILE A 109 14.33 -2.13 3.21
CA ILE A 109 13.40 -1.14 2.67
C ILE A 109 12.02 -1.79 2.59
N VAL A 110 10.99 -1.10 3.08
CA VAL A 110 9.61 -1.59 3.10
C VAL A 110 8.73 -0.77 2.18
N LEU A 111 8.06 -1.47 1.25
CA LEU A 111 7.04 -0.93 0.37
C LEU A 111 5.66 -1.25 0.97
N VAL A 112 5.05 -0.28 1.63
CA VAL A 112 3.69 -0.42 2.21
C VAL A 112 2.67 -0.16 1.10
N HIS A 113 1.89 -1.18 0.74
CA HIS A 113 1.02 -1.13 -0.42
C HIS A 113 -0.40 -1.63 -0.14
N ASP A 114 -1.39 -0.95 -0.74
CA ASP A 114 -2.80 -1.39 -0.69
C ASP A 114 -2.98 -2.70 -1.50
N ALA A 115 -3.46 -3.76 -0.89
CA ALA A 115 -3.76 -5.04 -1.56
C ALA A 115 -4.82 -4.93 -2.67
N VAL A 116 -5.48 -3.79 -2.78
CA VAL A 116 -6.53 -3.48 -3.77
C VAL A 116 -6.06 -2.53 -4.87
N ARG A 117 -4.77 -2.52 -5.18
CA ARG A 117 -4.18 -1.85 -6.35
C ARG A 117 -3.45 -2.89 -7.23
N PRO A 118 -4.20 -3.79 -7.88
CA PRO A 118 -3.63 -4.94 -8.56
C PRO A 118 -2.88 -4.62 -9.85
N LEU A 119 -3.02 -3.39 -10.39
CA LEU A 119 -2.33 -2.93 -11.60
C LEU A 119 -1.07 -2.11 -11.28
N ILE A 120 -0.46 -2.33 -10.13
CA ILE A 120 0.86 -1.76 -9.86
C ILE A 120 1.87 -2.28 -10.87
N SER A 121 2.56 -1.37 -11.56
CA SER A 121 3.54 -1.74 -12.57
C SER A 121 4.94 -1.97 -11.99
N TYR A 122 5.77 -2.69 -12.76
CA TYR A 122 7.18 -2.89 -12.48
C TYR A 122 7.90 -1.56 -12.24
N GLU A 123 7.65 -0.55 -13.08
CA GLU A 123 8.28 0.76 -13.02
C GLU A 123 7.95 1.51 -11.75
N ILE A 124 6.71 1.40 -11.24
CA ILE A 124 6.32 2.04 -9.97
C ILE A 124 7.10 1.42 -8.82
N ILE A 125 7.22 0.10 -8.77
CA ILE A 125 8.01 -0.60 -7.75
C ILE A 125 9.48 -0.15 -7.81
N SER A 126 10.09 -0.21 -9.00
CA SER A 126 11.49 0.19 -9.22
C SER A 126 11.75 1.63 -8.81
N ARG A 127 10.87 2.60 -9.22
CA ARG A 127 11.03 4.01 -8.86
C ARG A 127 10.93 4.24 -7.35
N ASN A 128 10.00 3.56 -6.69
CA ASN A 128 9.85 3.67 -5.23
C ASN A 128 11.13 3.19 -4.51
N ILE A 129 11.68 2.05 -4.92
CA ILE A 129 12.95 1.54 -4.36
C ILE A 129 14.08 2.54 -4.62
N GLN A 130 14.21 3.03 -5.86
CA GLN A 130 15.27 3.96 -6.24
C GLN A 130 15.17 5.28 -5.47
N VAL A 131 13.99 5.91 -5.42
CA VAL A 131 13.79 7.19 -4.71
C VAL A 131 14.05 6.99 -3.20
N CYS A 132 13.56 5.90 -2.60
CA CYS A 132 13.81 5.61 -1.20
C CYS A 132 15.32 5.44 -0.91
N ARG A 133 16.05 4.74 -1.78
CA ARG A 133 17.51 4.54 -1.64
C ARG A 133 18.30 5.84 -1.73
N THR A 134 17.88 6.75 -2.59
CA THR A 134 18.63 8.00 -2.85
C THR A 134 18.20 9.16 -1.97
N GLN A 135 16.94 9.18 -1.53
CA GLN A 135 16.34 10.31 -0.80
C GLN A 135 15.88 9.95 0.63
N GLY A 136 15.93 8.67 1.02
CA GLY A 136 15.54 8.21 2.36
C GLY A 136 14.09 7.78 2.53
N ASN A 137 13.19 8.19 1.64
CA ASN A 137 11.80 7.72 1.59
C ASN A 137 11.21 7.94 0.20
N ALA A 138 10.05 7.34 -0.10
CA ALA A 138 9.29 7.59 -1.32
C ALA A 138 7.79 7.47 -1.09
N ILE A 139 7.03 8.45 -1.57
CA ILE A 139 5.57 8.42 -1.63
C ILE A 139 5.15 8.38 -3.10
N THR A 140 4.41 7.37 -3.50
CA THR A 140 3.88 7.32 -4.87
C THR A 140 2.86 8.44 -5.08
N GLY A 141 3.09 9.31 -6.06
CA GLY A 141 2.23 10.44 -6.38
C GLY A 141 1.95 10.56 -7.87
N LEU A 142 0.71 10.87 -8.22
CA LEU A 142 0.29 11.13 -9.60
C LEU A 142 -0.27 12.55 -9.71
N TRP A 143 0.26 13.35 -10.65
CA TRP A 143 -0.30 14.66 -10.93
C TRP A 143 -1.78 14.58 -11.26
N SER A 144 -2.56 15.47 -10.68
CA SER A 144 -3.99 15.56 -11.01
C SER A 144 -4.17 16.34 -12.31
N ASN A 145 -4.91 15.71 -13.24
CA ASN A 145 -5.38 16.37 -14.46
C ASN A 145 -6.81 16.91 -14.30
N GLU A 146 -7.45 16.61 -13.18
CA GLU A 146 -8.82 17.03 -12.87
C GLU A 146 -8.84 18.37 -12.14
N ALA A 147 -9.91 19.14 -12.35
CA ALA A 147 -10.21 20.31 -11.55
C ALA A 147 -10.96 19.91 -10.28
N TYR A 148 -10.61 20.50 -9.15
CA TYR A 148 -11.24 20.21 -7.86
C TYR A 148 -11.91 21.45 -7.30
N LEU A 149 -13.17 21.29 -6.88
CA LEU A 149 -13.94 22.28 -6.15
C LEU A 149 -13.84 22.00 -4.65
N CYS A 150 -13.72 23.06 -3.85
CA CYS A 150 -13.87 22.96 -2.41
C CYS A 150 -15.33 23.18 -2.02
N THR A 151 -15.91 22.23 -1.30
CA THR A 151 -17.29 22.33 -0.80
C THR A 151 -17.40 21.77 0.59
N THR A 152 -18.24 22.35 1.43
CA THR A 152 -18.56 21.88 2.78
C THR A 152 -19.92 21.21 2.86
N ASN A 153 -20.80 21.45 1.90
CA ASN A 153 -22.19 20.96 1.90
C ASN A 153 -22.55 20.09 0.66
N GLY A 154 -21.63 19.98 -0.31
CA GLY A 154 -21.84 19.20 -1.54
C GLY A 154 -22.80 19.82 -2.56
N CYS A 155 -23.31 21.05 -2.31
CA CYS A 155 -24.31 21.71 -3.15
C CYS A 155 -23.76 22.94 -3.88
N ASP A 156 -22.86 23.66 -3.26
CA ASP A 156 -22.20 24.84 -3.82
C ASP A 156 -20.71 24.86 -3.51
N SER A 157 -19.96 25.69 -4.23
CA SER A 157 -18.53 25.87 -4.04
C SER A 157 -18.16 27.30 -4.39
N ASN A 158 -17.40 27.95 -3.50
CA ASN A 158 -16.84 29.28 -3.71
C ASN A 158 -15.32 29.28 -3.83
N ASP A 159 -14.70 28.08 -3.88
CA ASP A 159 -13.25 27.93 -3.93
C ASP A 159 -12.82 26.69 -4.74
N TYR A 160 -11.56 26.67 -5.15
CA TYR A 160 -10.99 25.58 -5.94
C TYR A 160 -9.54 25.33 -5.52
N ILE A 161 -9.02 24.14 -5.83
CA ILE A 161 -7.61 23.82 -5.62
C ILE A 161 -6.86 23.96 -6.95
N GLN A 162 -5.74 24.70 -6.92
CA GLN A 162 -4.86 24.82 -8.09
C GLN A 162 -4.26 23.44 -8.40
N ARG A 163 -4.66 22.86 -9.54
CA ARG A 163 -4.24 21.49 -9.92
C ARG A 163 -2.73 21.37 -10.13
N GLU A 164 -2.04 22.46 -10.46
CA GLU A 164 -0.59 22.51 -10.66
C GLU A 164 0.21 22.21 -9.38
N THR A 165 -0.43 22.30 -8.23
CA THR A 165 0.16 21.97 -6.93
C THR A 165 -0.40 20.68 -6.33
N LEU A 166 -1.30 19.99 -7.06
CA LEU A 166 -2.05 18.88 -6.53
C LEU A 166 -1.61 17.54 -7.14
N MET A 167 -1.16 16.65 -6.28
CA MET A 167 -0.90 15.26 -6.62
C MET A 167 -1.82 14.34 -5.84
N ARG A 168 -2.35 13.32 -6.52
CA ARG A 168 -3.07 12.23 -5.87
C ARG A 168 -2.09 11.23 -5.31
N ALA A 169 -2.06 11.06 -3.98
CA ALA A 169 -1.25 10.05 -3.34
C ALA A 169 -1.75 8.64 -3.71
N GLN A 170 -0.83 7.79 -4.09
CA GLN A 170 -1.04 6.36 -4.32
C GLN A 170 -0.11 5.56 -3.40
N THR A 171 -0.19 4.25 -3.43
CA THR A 171 0.81 3.38 -2.81
C THR A 171 1.62 2.66 -3.90
N PRO A 172 2.88 2.23 -3.61
CA PRO A 172 3.52 2.08 -2.30
C PRO A 172 3.91 3.40 -1.62
N HIS A 173 3.94 3.38 -0.30
CA HIS A 173 4.72 4.30 0.51
C HIS A 173 5.96 3.55 0.99
N THR A 174 7.14 4.02 0.64
CA THR A 174 8.38 3.26 0.76
C THR A 174 9.36 3.94 1.72
N PHE A 175 9.84 3.19 2.70
CA PHE A 175 10.73 3.70 3.75
C PHE A 175 11.74 2.63 4.18
N PRO A 176 12.93 3.01 4.68
CA PRO A 176 13.75 2.11 5.47
C PRO A 176 12.98 1.64 6.71
N LEU A 177 13.13 0.37 7.09
CA LEU A 177 12.41 -0.20 8.23
C LEU A 177 12.73 0.53 9.54
N VAL A 178 13.96 0.97 9.71
CA VAL A 178 14.40 1.77 10.87
C VAL A 178 13.72 3.15 10.93
N GLU A 179 13.39 3.76 9.79
CA GLU A 179 12.65 5.02 9.76
C GLU A 179 11.16 4.80 10.09
N LEU A 180 10.57 3.69 9.64
CA LEU A 180 9.21 3.32 10.04
C LEU A 180 9.10 3.12 11.56
N GLU A 181 10.11 2.51 12.20
CA GLU A 181 10.15 2.40 13.67
C GLU A 181 10.14 3.77 14.34
N LYS A 182 10.96 4.72 13.85
CA LYS A 182 11.01 6.09 14.38
C LYS A 182 9.67 6.81 14.21
N ILE A 183 9.04 6.69 13.03
CA ILE A 183 7.74 7.28 12.73
C ILE A 183 6.67 6.77 13.73
N LEU A 184 6.59 5.44 13.95
CA LEU A 184 5.64 4.86 14.90
C LEU A 184 5.91 5.31 16.34
N ARG A 185 7.17 5.33 16.74
CA ARG A 185 7.57 5.78 18.09
C ARG A 185 7.19 7.25 18.32
N THR A 186 7.44 8.12 17.33
CA THR A 186 7.06 9.55 17.41
C THR A 186 5.56 9.72 17.49
N ALA A 187 4.80 8.97 16.67
CA ALA A 187 3.34 9.00 16.68
C ALA A 187 2.79 8.60 18.07
N GLN A 188 3.34 7.52 18.66
CA GLN A 188 2.95 7.07 19.99
C GLN A 188 3.27 8.13 21.07
N GLN A 189 4.46 8.76 21.02
CA GLN A 189 4.84 9.82 21.96
C GLN A 189 3.93 11.05 21.84
N GLN A 190 3.39 11.33 20.66
CA GLN A 190 2.44 12.43 20.43
C GLN A 190 0.98 12.04 20.68
N GLY A 191 0.71 10.80 21.13
CA GLY A 191 -0.65 10.34 21.44
C GLY A 191 -1.54 10.18 20.20
N ILE A 192 -0.96 9.91 19.03
CA ILE A 192 -1.74 9.72 17.80
C ILE A 192 -2.30 8.30 17.79
N GLU A 193 -3.64 8.18 17.80
CA GLU A 193 -4.37 6.90 17.92
C GLU A 193 -4.95 6.40 16.60
N ASP A 194 -5.16 7.28 15.62
CA ASP A 194 -5.71 6.90 14.30
C ASP A 194 -5.21 7.81 13.18
N HIS A 195 -4.99 7.18 12.00
CA HIS A 195 -4.67 7.86 10.75
C HIS A 195 -5.09 7.04 9.52
N GLN A 196 -5.40 7.74 8.43
CA GLN A 196 -5.90 7.09 7.21
C GLN A 196 -4.82 6.34 6.43
N SER A 197 -3.57 6.79 6.53
CA SER A 197 -2.44 6.22 5.78
C SER A 197 -1.10 6.59 6.41
N LEU A 198 -0.03 5.90 6.02
CA LEU A 198 1.33 6.25 6.44
C LEU A 198 1.72 7.68 5.99
N PHE A 199 1.29 8.12 4.79
CA PHE A 199 1.50 9.48 4.31
C PHE A 199 0.86 10.53 5.23
N THR A 200 -0.41 10.34 5.62
CA THR A 200 -1.09 11.29 6.51
C THR A 200 -0.51 11.27 7.92
N LEU A 201 -0.04 10.12 8.40
CA LEU A 201 0.69 10.00 9.66
C LEU A 201 2.00 10.81 9.63
N CYS A 202 2.80 10.65 8.59
CA CYS A 202 4.05 11.43 8.43
C CYS A 202 3.80 12.93 8.48
N ASN A 203 2.73 13.42 7.83
CA ASN A 203 2.36 14.84 7.90
C ASN A 203 1.96 15.25 9.32
N ALA A 204 1.17 14.44 10.02
CA ALA A 204 0.72 14.76 11.38
C ALA A 204 1.88 14.88 12.38
N ILE A 205 2.92 14.05 12.26
CA ILE A 205 4.11 14.10 13.11
C ILE A 205 5.21 15.04 12.59
N HIS A 206 4.93 15.82 11.53
CA HIS A 206 5.90 16.72 10.89
C HIS A 206 7.17 16.02 10.37
N TYR A 207 7.03 14.77 9.91
CA TYR A 207 8.13 14.03 9.26
C TYR A 207 8.27 14.49 7.81
N HIS A 208 9.24 15.33 7.53
CA HIS A 208 9.52 15.95 6.23
C HIS A 208 11.02 15.98 5.92
N PRO A 209 11.42 16.07 4.62
CA PRO A 209 10.54 16.04 3.44
C PRO A 209 10.06 14.62 3.11
N LEU A 210 8.91 14.53 2.43
CA LEU A 210 8.43 13.32 1.76
C LEU A 210 8.74 13.41 0.27
N HIS A 211 9.54 12.48 -0.23
CA HIS A 211 10.00 12.46 -1.61
C HIS A 211 9.00 11.74 -2.51
N ILE A 212 8.75 12.27 -3.72
CA ILE A 212 7.74 11.75 -4.62
C ILE A 212 8.35 10.77 -5.61
N ALA A 213 7.80 9.55 -5.67
CA ALA A 213 7.99 8.62 -6.75
C ALA A 213 6.80 8.73 -7.71
N GLN A 214 7.07 8.95 -9.01
CA GLN A 214 6.01 9.10 -10.01
C GLN A 214 5.15 7.85 -10.09
N GLY A 215 3.84 8.02 -9.86
CA GLY A 215 2.80 7.01 -10.01
C GLY A 215 2.24 6.91 -11.42
N ASP A 216 1.17 6.13 -11.56
CA ASP A 216 0.47 5.92 -12.82
C ASP A 216 -1.04 5.90 -12.62
N ILE A 217 -1.80 6.28 -13.66
CA ILE A 217 -3.27 6.29 -13.63
C ILE A 217 -3.84 4.88 -13.45
N LEU A 218 -3.15 3.86 -13.99
CA LEU A 218 -3.55 2.46 -13.87
C LEU A 218 -3.35 1.91 -12.44
N ASN A 219 -2.51 2.54 -11.63
CA ASN A 219 -2.33 2.16 -10.22
C ASN A 219 -3.47 2.72 -9.33
N PHE A 220 -4.70 2.66 -9.82
CA PHE A 220 -5.87 3.11 -9.06
C PHE A 220 -6.28 2.08 -8.00
N LYS A 221 -6.95 2.56 -6.97
CA LYS A 221 -7.46 1.74 -5.86
C LYS A 221 -8.86 1.25 -6.19
N LEU A 222 -9.10 -0.04 -6.13
CA LEU A 222 -10.45 -0.60 -6.25
C LEU A 222 -11.27 -0.22 -5.02
N THR A 223 -12.22 0.71 -5.19
CA THR A 223 -13.06 1.27 -4.12
C THR A 223 -14.54 1.10 -4.39
N GLU A 224 -14.95 1.21 -5.65
CA GLU A 224 -16.33 1.21 -6.11
C GLU A 224 -16.61 0.00 -7.02
N PRO A 225 -17.88 -0.44 -7.17
CA PRO A 225 -18.21 -1.56 -8.05
C PRO A 225 -17.76 -1.39 -9.51
N ASN A 226 -17.75 -0.17 -10.01
CA ASN A 226 -17.30 0.11 -11.38
C ASN A 226 -15.78 -0.07 -11.54
N ASP A 227 -14.99 0.10 -10.47
CA ASP A 227 -13.54 -0.12 -10.53
C ASP A 227 -13.21 -1.57 -10.89
N ILE A 228 -14.04 -2.53 -10.46
CA ILE A 228 -13.90 -3.94 -10.83
C ILE A 228 -14.07 -4.14 -12.35
N LYS A 229 -15.07 -3.50 -12.96
CA LYS A 229 -15.29 -3.57 -14.41
C LYS A 229 -14.15 -2.95 -15.19
N ILE A 230 -13.66 -1.79 -14.71
CA ILE A 230 -12.49 -1.11 -15.30
C ILE A 230 -11.26 -2.03 -15.20
N TYR A 231 -11.02 -2.60 -14.03
CA TYR A 231 -9.91 -3.52 -13.82
C TYR A 231 -10.00 -4.74 -14.75
N GLN A 232 -11.17 -5.38 -14.88
CA GLN A 232 -11.37 -6.52 -15.79
C GLN A 232 -11.06 -6.15 -17.24
N ALA A 233 -11.50 -4.97 -17.70
CA ALA A 233 -11.23 -4.50 -19.05
C ALA A 233 -9.73 -4.22 -19.31
N LEU A 234 -9.02 -3.64 -18.31
CA LEU A 234 -7.62 -3.25 -18.43
C LEU A 234 -6.65 -4.42 -18.25
N ARG A 235 -7.01 -5.44 -17.48
CA ARG A 235 -6.16 -6.59 -17.19
C ARG A 235 -5.66 -7.31 -18.45
N GLY A 236 -6.47 -7.39 -19.48
CA GLY A 236 -6.10 -7.98 -20.77
C GLY A 236 -5.12 -7.13 -21.60
N LEU A 237 -4.84 -5.89 -21.19
CA LEU A 237 -3.96 -4.96 -21.89
C LEU A 237 -2.59 -4.77 -21.20
N VAL A 238 -2.45 -5.26 -19.98
CA VAL A 238 -1.27 -5.07 -19.10
C VAL A 238 -0.50 -6.39 -18.90
N VAL A 239 -0.52 -7.27 -19.91
CA VAL A 239 0.29 -8.49 -19.93
C VAL A 239 1.56 -8.27 -20.75
#